data_0469513790be52a955499621cb35c079
#
_entry.id   0469513790be52a955499621cb35c079
#
_cell.length_a   1.000
_cell.length_b   1.000
_cell.length_c   1.000
_cell.angle_alpha   90.00
_cell.angle_beta   90.00
_cell.angle_gamma   90.00
#
_symmetry.space_group_name_H-M   'P 1'
#
loop_
_entity.id
_entity.type
_entity.pdbx_description
1 polymer ?
#
loop_
_entity_poly.entity_id
_entity_poly.type
_entity_poly.pdbx_seq_one_letter_code
_entity_poly.pdbx_strand_id
1 'polypeptide(L)'
;STGHQNLCDLGALMALGKQIDGTSRHHAQDKDLGLMCMLGTFAHDTVVNEASCIKIEKDVPLDRACLLGCGVVTGWGSAVYAGQVSAGDVVAVVGVGGIGANAIQGAKLAGAKQIWAIDPIESKREKAMEFGATHTAASMEEAMEPMAAASWGTMANAVIMTMGVGSGELLAGGLALAAKRGRVVVTNIHPAMEMTANISLLDLTLMEKQVVGSLFGSGNPRADIPKLLGLYSAGQLDLDGLVTKEYDLAGVNDGYDDMRAGKNIRGVMVYS
;
A
#
# COMPACT_ATOMS: atom_id res chain seq x y z
N SER A 1 7.89 17.26 17.11
CA SER A 1 7.27 16.41 16.10
C SER A 1 6.52 17.26 15.08
N THR A 2 6.77 17.04 13.80
CA THR A 2 6.14 17.77 12.69
C THR A 2 4.82 17.11 12.20
N GLY A 3 4.39 16.00 12.84
CA GLY A 3 3.23 15.22 12.41
C GLY A 3 3.53 14.15 11.33
N HIS A 4 4.76 14.09 10.82
CA HIS A 4 5.19 13.12 9.81
C HIS A 4 5.94 11.95 10.46
N GLN A 5 5.26 11.16 11.28
CA GLN A 5 5.88 10.05 12.02
C GLN A 5 6.40 8.93 11.12
N ASN A 6 5.80 8.75 9.94
CA ASN A 6 6.28 7.83 8.91
C ASN A 6 7.70 8.17 8.40
N LEU A 7 8.15 9.41 8.55
CA LEU A 7 9.47 9.93 8.16
C LEU A 7 10.33 10.26 9.38
N CYS A 8 10.26 9.44 10.43
CA CYS A 8 11.09 9.61 11.62
C CYS A 8 12.58 9.52 11.26
N ASP A 9 13.39 10.48 11.74
CA ASP A 9 14.84 10.50 11.48
C ASP A 9 15.56 9.23 11.96
N LEU A 10 15.04 8.59 13.02
CA LEU A 10 15.52 7.28 13.48
C LEU A 10 15.18 6.13 12.50
N GLY A 11 14.35 6.38 11.50
CA GLY A 11 14.02 5.40 10.45
C GLY A 11 15.22 4.91 9.64
N ALA A 12 16.31 5.67 9.59
CA ALA A 12 17.56 5.22 9.00
C ALA A 12 18.12 3.94 9.68
N LEU A 13 17.81 3.73 10.97
CA LEU A 13 18.19 2.53 11.71
C LEU A 13 17.48 1.26 11.22
N MET A 14 16.33 1.40 10.55
CA MET A 14 15.60 0.26 9.96
C MET A 14 16.46 -0.48 8.92
N ALA A 15 17.30 0.24 8.19
CA ALA A 15 18.21 -0.35 7.19
C ALA A 15 19.29 -1.24 7.85
N LEU A 16 19.62 -0.99 9.11
CA LEU A 16 20.58 -1.78 9.88
C LEU A 16 19.99 -3.09 10.43
N GLY A 17 18.65 -3.23 10.42
CA GLY A 17 17.98 -4.41 10.96
C GLY A 17 18.16 -4.61 12.47
N LYS A 18 18.47 -3.55 13.22
CA LYS A 18 18.73 -3.61 14.66
C LYS A 18 17.75 -2.70 15.42
N GLN A 19 17.66 -2.90 16.74
CA GLN A 19 16.95 -2.02 17.64
C GLN A 19 17.65 -0.66 17.76
N ILE A 20 16.96 0.33 18.34
CA ILE A 20 17.49 1.70 18.53
C ILE A 20 18.80 1.71 19.34
N ASP A 21 18.97 0.75 20.25
CA ASP A 21 20.16 0.57 21.07
C ASP A 21 21.32 -0.15 20.34
N GLY A 22 21.14 -0.45 19.05
CA GLY A 22 22.14 -1.13 18.22
C GLY A 22 22.21 -2.66 18.41
N THR A 23 21.36 -3.24 19.26
CA THR A 23 21.33 -4.69 19.52
C THR A 23 20.28 -5.40 18.65
N SER A 24 20.41 -6.73 18.50
CA SER A 24 19.36 -7.60 17.97
C SER A 24 18.65 -8.32 19.12
N ARG A 25 17.36 -8.57 18.98
CA ARG A 25 16.56 -9.40 19.90
C ARG A 25 16.31 -10.81 19.34
N HIS A 26 16.70 -11.04 18.11
CA HIS A 26 16.51 -12.33 17.43
C HIS A 26 17.87 -12.88 17.01
N HIS A 27 18.10 -14.11 17.35
CA HIS A 27 19.36 -14.81 17.07
C HIS A 27 19.08 -16.18 16.48
N ALA A 28 19.93 -16.62 15.57
CA ALA A 28 19.95 -18.00 15.07
C ALA A 28 21.40 -18.43 14.81
N GLN A 29 21.78 -19.63 15.27
CA GLN A 29 23.12 -20.17 15.07
C GLN A 29 24.23 -19.17 15.48
N ASP A 30 24.08 -18.55 16.65
CA ASP A 30 24.99 -17.55 17.22
C ASP A 30 25.18 -16.28 16.36
N LYS A 31 24.25 -16.01 15.46
CA LYS A 31 24.23 -14.78 14.64
C LYS A 31 23.01 -13.92 14.94
N ASP A 32 23.22 -12.61 14.98
CA ASP A 32 22.14 -11.65 15.02
C ASP A 32 21.31 -11.74 13.73
N LEU A 33 20.00 -11.80 13.87
CA LEU A 33 19.08 -11.68 12.73
C LEU A 33 18.70 -10.22 12.52
N GLY A 34 18.70 -9.78 11.26
CA GLY A 34 18.20 -8.48 10.88
C GLY A 34 16.68 -8.42 11.03
N LEU A 35 16.19 -7.36 11.64
CA LEU A 35 14.76 -7.13 11.88
C LEU A 35 14.21 -6.16 10.85
N MET A 36 13.17 -6.55 10.12
CA MET A 36 12.43 -5.62 9.27
C MET A 36 11.67 -4.62 10.14
N CYS A 37 11.89 -3.33 9.94
CA CYS A 37 11.26 -2.27 10.71
C CYS A 37 11.47 -2.38 12.24
N MET A 38 12.60 -2.96 12.67
CA MET A 38 12.91 -3.24 14.09
C MET A 38 11.93 -4.20 14.76
N LEU A 39 11.20 -4.98 13.97
CA LEU A 39 10.20 -5.96 14.43
C LEU A 39 10.60 -7.36 13.97
N GLY A 40 10.27 -8.36 14.77
CA GLY A 40 10.35 -9.78 14.43
C GLY A 40 9.09 -10.45 14.97
N THR A 41 8.12 -10.70 14.09
CA THR A 41 6.77 -11.11 14.48
C THR A 41 6.40 -12.53 14.05
N PHE A 42 7.27 -13.26 13.35
CA PHE A 42 7.09 -14.70 13.12
C PHE A 42 7.58 -15.50 14.33
N ALA A 43 6.98 -15.23 15.48
CA ALA A 43 7.28 -15.86 16.77
C ALA A 43 6.06 -15.67 17.69
N HIS A 44 5.91 -16.58 18.67
CA HIS A 44 4.84 -16.46 19.68
C HIS A 44 5.02 -15.20 20.54
N ASP A 45 6.26 -14.86 20.87
CA ASP A 45 6.61 -13.69 21.66
C ASP A 45 7.59 -12.81 20.90
N THR A 46 7.48 -11.50 21.05
CA THR A 46 8.40 -10.52 20.46
C THR A 46 8.69 -9.41 21.43
N VAL A 47 9.91 -8.88 21.36
CA VAL A 47 10.33 -7.69 22.14
C VAL A 47 10.50 -6.54 21.19
N VAL A 48 9.71 -5.49 21.40
CA VAL A 48 9.69 -4.30 20.53
C VAL A 48 9.87 -3.04 21.36
N ASN A 49 10.37 -1.97 20.74
CA ASN A 49 10.45 -0.68 21.38
C ASN A 49 9.04 -0.10 21.58
N GLU A 50 8.77 0.48 22.77
CA GLU A 50 7.48 1.11 23.10
C GLU A 50 7.03 2.13 22.06
N ALA A 51 7.97 2.87 21.46
CA ALA A 51 7.65 3.85 20.41
C ALA A 51 7.02 3.23 19.15
N SER A 52 7.23 1.93 18.92
CA SER A 52 6.61 1.16 17.82
C SER A 52 5.22 0.62 18.17
N CYS A 53 4.76 0.81 19.41
CA CYS A 53 3.46 0.34 19.86
C CYS A 53 2.40 1.42 19.74
N ILE A 54 1.22 1.03 19.26
CA ILE A 54 0.03 1.88 19.23
C ILE A 54 -1.07 1.15 19.97
N LYS A 55 -1.62 1.82 20.99
CA LYS A 55 -2.75 1.28 21.74
C LYS A 55 -4.00 1.29 20.88
N ILE A 56 -4.69 0.16 20.84
CA ILE A 56 -5.99 0.00 20.18
C ILE A 56 -7.05 -0.44 21.20
N GLU A 57 -8.32 -0.39 20.83
CA GLU A 57 -9.42 -0.86 21.67
C GLU A 57 -9.37 -2.40 21.82
N LYS A 58 -9.86 -2.91 22.95
CA LYS A 58 -9.73 -4.32 23.31
C LYS A 58 -10.66 -5.26 22.55
N ASP A 59 -11.74 -4.75 22.01
CA ASP A 59 -12.76 -5.47 21.27
C ASP A 59 -12.45 -5.62 19.77
N VAL A 60 -11.35 -5.03 19.31
CA VAL A 60 -10.92 -5.14 17.92
C VAL A 60 -10.32 -6.52 17.66
N PRO A 61 -10.77 -7.28 16.64
CA PRO A 61 -10.17 -8.55 16.25
C PRO A 61 -8.69 -8.38 15.84
N LEU A 62 -7.78 -9.07 16.52
CA LEU A 62 -6.34 -8.88 16.31
C LEU A 62 -5.86 -9.36 14.94
N ASP A 63 -6.50 -10.38 14.39
CA ASP A 63 -6.27 -10.93 13.05
C ASP A 63 -6.68 -9.95 11.93
N ARG A 64 -7.44 -8.92 12.23
CA ARG A 64 -7.77 -7.80 11.34
C ARG A 64 -6.93 -6.58 11.67
N ALA A 65 -6.76 -6.28 12.96
CA ALA A 65 -5.95 -5.14 13.41
C ALA A 65 -4.49 -5.20 12.91
N CYS A 66 -3.90 -6.39 12.80
CA CYS A 66 -2.54 -6.59 12.30
C CYS A 66 -2.31 -6.02 10.89
N LEU A 67 -3.35 -5.94 10.06
CA LEU A 67 -3.26 -5.40 8.70
C LEU A 67 -2.98 -3.89 8.69
N LEU A 68 -3.34 -3.18 9.76
CA LEU A 68 -3.15 -1.74 9.86
C LEU A 68 -1.69 -1.35 10.16
N GLY A 69 -0.88 -2.28 10.63
CA GLY A 69 0.54 -2.02 10.89
C GLY A 69 1.34 -1.60 9.65
N CYS A 70 0.87 -1.95 8.46
CA CYS A 70 1.53 -1.60 7.19
C CYS A 70 0.53 -1.38 6.05
N GLY A 71 -0.05 -2.45 5.51
CA GLY A 71 -0.71 -2.44 4.20
C GLY A 71 -1.94 -1.55 4.11
N VAL A 72 -2.77 -1.51 5.15
CA VAL A 72 -4.02 -0.72 5.17
C VAL A 72 -3.70 0.77 5.21
N VAL A 73 -2.88 1.21 6.16
CA VAL A 73 -2.47 2.62 6.27
C VAL A 73 -1.74 3.07 5.00
N THR A 74 -0.87 2.21 4.46
CA THR A 74 -0.12 2.51 3.24
C THR A 74 -1.05 2.74 2.04
N GLY A 75 -1.97 1.83 1.78
CA GLY A 75 -2.87 1.95 0.63
C GLY A 75 -3.83 3.11 0.77
N TRP A 76 -4.54 3.17 1.90
CA TRP A 76 -5.51 4.23 2.18
C TRP A 76 -4.85 5.62 2.13
N GLY A 77 -3.73 5.79 2.81
CA GLY A 77 -3.02 7.08 2.86
C GLY A 77 -2.40 7.47 1.51
N SER A 78 -1.97 6.49 0.69
CA SER A 78 -1.48 6.78 -0.67
C SER A 78 -2.55 7.40 -1.54
N ALA A 79 -3.82 7.00 -1.40
CA ALA A 79 -4.93 7.63 -2.09
C ALA A 79 -5.28 8.99 -1.45
N VAL A 80 -5.52 9.02 -0.14
CA VAL A 80 -6.11 10.17 0.56
C VAL A 80 -5.10 11.28 0.81
N TYR A 81 -3.88 10.95 1.25
CA TYR A 81 -2.88 11.95 1.61
C TYR A 81 -1.94 12.28 0.45
N ALA A 82 -1.25 11.27 -0.11
CA ALA A 82 -0.28 11.52 -1.18
C ALA A 82 -0.98 11.82 -2.51
N GLY A 83 -2.03 11.06 -2.85
CA GLY A 83 -2.82 11.24 -4.05
C GLY A 83 -3.75 12.45 -3.99
N GLN A 84 -4.12 12.90 -2.78
CA GLN A 84 -5.07 14.00 -2.55
C GLN A 84 -6.40 13.78 -3.25
N VAL A 85 -6.85 12.53 -3.29
CA VAL A 85 -8.10 12.16 -3.94
C VAL A 85 -9.26 12.93 -3.31
N SER A 86 -10.09 13.48 -4.16
CA SER A 86 -11.25 14.29 -3.80
C SER A 86 -12.52 13.80 -4.48
N ALA A 87 -13.67 14.29 -4.02
CA ALA A 87 -14.95 13.92 -4.60
C ALA A 87 -15.02 14.31 -6.10
N GLY A 88 -15.41 13.33 -6.92
CA GLY A 88 -15.53 13.50 -8.36
C GLY A 88 -14.26 13.15 -9.16
N ASP A 89 -13.15 12.78 -8.51
CA ASP A 89 -11.91 12.39 -9.19
C ASP A 89 -12.03 11.06 -9.95
N VAL A 90 -11.19 10.92 -10.96
CA VAL A 90 -10.83 9.65 -11.61
C VAL A 90 -9.52 9.16 -11.00
N VAL A 91 -9.50 7.94 -10.48
CA VAL A 91 -8.33 7.34 -9.82
C VAL A 91 -7.94 6.06 -10.52
N ALA A 92 -6.66 5.86 -10.79
CA ALA A 92 -6.11 4.59 -11.22
C ALA A 92 -5.26 3.98 -10.10
N VAL A 93 -5.49 2.72 -9.79
CA VAL A 93 -4.68 1.93 -8.85
C VAL A 93 -3.99 0.83 -9.62
N VAL A 94 -2.67 0.89 -9.71
CA VAL A 94 -1.85 -0.05 -10.48
C VAL A 94 -1.21 -1.05 -9.52
N GLY A 95 -1.61 -2.32 -9.64
CA GLY A 95 -1.29 -3.39 -8.69
C GLY A 95 -2.37 -3.53 -7.61
N VAL A 96 -3.19 -4.58 -7.69
CA VAL A 96 -4.28 -4.84 -6.74
C VAL A 96 -3.90 -5.98 -5.79
N GLY A 97 -2.83 -5.75 -5.02
CA GLY A 97 -2.50 -6.53 -3.84
C GLY A 97 -3.11 -5.90 -2.58
N GLY A 98 -2.66 -6.30 -1.40
CA GLY A 98 -3.20 -5.77 -0.16
C GLY A 98 -3.03 -4.25 0.02
N ILE A 99 -2.03 -3.61 -0.61
CA ILE A 99 -1.89 -2.14 -0.60
C ILE A 99 -2.90 -1.52 -1.57
N GLY A 100 -2.96 -2.04 -2.82
CA GLY A 100 -3.87 -1.53 -3.84
C GLY A 100 -5.35 -1.64 -3.46
N ALA A 101 -5.76 -2.75 -2.86
CA ALA A 101 -7.12 -2.92 -2.33
C ALA A 101 -7.50 -1.80 -1.34
N ASN A 102 -6.58 -1.41 -0.46
CA ASN A 102 -6.81 -0.32 0.47
C ASN A 102 -6.69 1.07 -0.16
N ALA A 103 -5.91 1.24 -1.23
CA ALA A 103 -5.94 2.46 -2.04
C ALA A 103 -7.29 2.64 -2.74
N ILE A 104 -7.89 1.55 -3.24
CA ILE A 104 -9.25 1.54 -3.81
C ILE A 104 -10.28 1.96 -2.75
N GLN A 105 -10.24 1.36 -1.55
CA GLN A 105 -11.13 1.74 -0.46
C GLN A 105 -10.93 3.21 -0.04
N GLY A 106 -9.68 3.67 0.04
CA GLY A 106 -9.36 5.07 0.34
C GLY A 106 -9.93 6.03 -0.70
N ALA A 107 -9.77 5.73 -1.99
CA ALA A 107 -10.31 6.51 -3.09
C ALA A 107 -11.85 6.54 -3.07
N LYS A 108 -12.50 5.40 -2.78
CA LYS A 108 -13.96 5.31 -2.62
C LYS A 108 -14.45 6.18 -1.48
N LEU A 109 -13.83 6.09 -0.30
CA LEU A 109 -14.20 6.90 0.87
C LEU A 109 -13.95 8.39 0.66
N ALA A 110 -12.95 8.77 -0.15
CA ALA A 110 -12.70 10.15 -0.55
C ALA A 110 -13.71 10.68 -1.59
N GLY A 111 -14.55 9.82 -2.16
CA GLY A 111 -15.62 10.22 -3.09
C GLY A 111 -15.20 10.22 -4.56
N ALA A 112 -14.17 9.47 -4.94
CA ALA A 112 -13.80 9.29 -6.35
C ALA A 112 -15.00 8.79 -7.17
N LYS A 113 -15.24 9.39 -8.35
CA LYS A 113 -16.34 8.98 -9.24
C LYS A 113 -16.02 7.76 -10.08
N GLN A 114 -14.73 7.56 -10.39
CA GLN A 114 -14.23 6.41 -11.11
C GLN A 114 -12.96 5.91 -10.43
N ILE A 115 -12.87 4.60 -10.23
CA ILE A 115 -11.71 3.93 -9.65
C ILE A 115 -11.36 2.77 -10.58
N TRP A 116 -10.23 2.87 -11.24
CA TRP A 116 -9.67 1.90 -12.17
C TRP A 116 -8.69 0.98 -11.45
N ALA A 117 -9.03 -0.29 -11.34
CA ALA A 117 -8.15 -1.30 -10.78
C ALA A 117 -7.37 -1.98 -11.92
N ILE A 118 -6.06 -1.82 -11.93
CA ILE A 118 -5.17 -2.31 -12.99
C ILE A 118 -4.26 -3.39 -12.42
N ASP A 119 -4.47 -4.63 -12.81
CA ASP A 119 -3.65 -5.78 -12.36
C ASP A 119 -3.71 -6.89 -13.42
N PRO A 120 -2.59 -7.57 -13.76
CA PRO A 120 -2.60 -8.65 -14.73
C PRO A 120 -3.43 -9.87 -14.29
N ILE A 121 -3.63 -10.07 -12.98
CA ILE A 121 -4.33 -11.24 -12.42
C ILE A 121 -5.84 -10.95 -12.35
N GLU A 122 -6.62 -11.72 -13.09
CA GLU A 122 -8.09 -11.55 -13.22
C GLU A 122 -8.80 -11.62 -11.86
N SER A 123 -8.50 -12.63 -11.04
CA SER A 123 -9.13 -12.79 -9.73
C SER A 123 -8.89 -11.60 -8.78
N LYS A 124 -7.76 -10.90 -8.93
CA LYS A 124 -7.50 -9.66 -8.18
C LYS A 124 -8.34 -8.50 -8.71
N ARG A 125 -8.53 -8.41 -10.03
CA ARG A 125 -9.42 -7.42 -10.62
C ARG A 125 -10.87 -7.61 -10.21
N GLU A 126 -11.35 -8.88 -10.18
CA GLU A 126 -12.68 -9.22 -9.67
C GLU A 126 -12.84 -8.80 -8.21
N LYS A 127 -11.86 -9.16 -7.36
CA LYS A 127 -11.87 -8.78 -5.94
C LYS A 127 -11.80 -7.26 -5.73
N ALA A 128 -11.14 -6.53 -6.62
CA ALA A 128 -11.08 -5.05 -6.57
C ALA A 128 -12.47 -4.41 -6.67
N MET A 129 -13.39 -5.02 -7.43
CA MET A 129 -14.77 -4.51 -7.54
C MET A 129 -15.51 -4.56 -6.21
N GLU A 130 -15.26 -5.59 -5.39
CA GLU A 130 -15.85 -5.69 -4.05
C GLU A 130 -15.35 -4.56 -3.14
N PHE A 131 -14.07 -4.16 -3.26
CA PHE A 131 -13.49 -3.05 -2.51
C PHE A 131 -13.92 -1.67 -3.01
N GLY A 132 -14.58 -1.60 -4.18
CA GLY A 132 -15.16 -0.37 -4.71
C GLY A 132 -14.52 0.16 -5.98
N ALA A 133 -13.71 -0.63 -6.68
CA ALA A 133 -13.34 -0.30 -8.05
C ALA A 133 -14.59 -0.22 -8.93
N THR A 134 -14.57 0.66 -9.92
CA THR A 134 -15.67 0.84 -10.89
C THR A 134 -15.33 0.30 -12.26
N HIS A 135 -14.03 0.15 -12.54
CA HIS A 135 -13.48 -0.35 -13.80
C HIS A 135 -12.25 -1.20 -13.53
N THR A 136 -11.94 -2.09 -14.45
CA THR A 136 -10.73 -2.93 -14.37
C THR A 136 -10.03 -2.97 -15.71
N ALA A 137 -8.71 -3.19 -15.69
CA ALA A 137 -7.89 -3.46 -16.87
C ALA A 137 -6.74 -4.40 -16.51
N ALA A 138 -6.24 -5.18 -17.47
CA ALA A 138 -5.13 -6.09 -17.22
C ALA A 138 -3.76 -5.36 -17.23
N SER A 139 -3.65 -4.24 -17.93
CA SER A 139 -2.44 -3.41 -17.99
C SER A 139 -2.78 -1.92 -18.06
N MET A 140 -1.76 -1.09 -17.90
CA MET A 140 -1.91 0.37 -18.07
C MET A 140 -2.24 0.73 -19.51
N GLU A 141 -1.67 0.03 -20.49
CA GLU A 141 -1.95 0.20 -21.92
C GLU A 141 -3.42 -0.11 -22.23
N GLU A 142 -3.93 -1.22 -21.71
CA GLU A 142 -5.34 -1.61 -21.90
C GLU A 142 -6.30 -0.59 -21.27
N ALA A 143 -5.90 0.05 -20.17
CA ALA A 143 -6.71 1.06 -19.49
C ALA A 143 -6.79 2.40 -20.25
N MET A 144 -5.83 2.73 -21.11
CA MET A 144 -5.69 4.07 -21.73
C MET A 144 -6.93 4.51 -22.49
N GLU A 145 -7.36 3.75 -23.48
CA GLU A 145 -8.48 4.11 -24.35
C GLU A 145 -9.82 4.10 -23.61
N PRO A 146 -10.18 3.05 -22.84
CA PRO A 146 -11.42 3.05 -22.08
C PRO A 146 -11.48 4.16 -21.02
N MET A 147 -10.35 4.45 -20.34
CA MET A 147 -10.29 5.55 -19.37
C MET A 147 -10.46 6.91 -20.05
N ALA A 148 -9.82 7.14 -21.20
CA ALA A 148 -9.99 8.35 -21.96
C ALA A 148 -11.46 8.54 -22.37
N ALA A 149 -12.11 7.51 -22.87
CA ALA A 149 -13.53 7.53 -23.25
C ALA A 149 -14.44 7.85 -22.03
N ALA A 150 -14.23 7.13 -20.91
CA ALA A 150 -15.04 7.29 -19.71
C ALA A 150 -14.81 8.62 -18.97
N SER A 151 -13.63 9.24 -19.14
CA SER A 151 -13.25 10.50 -18.50
C SER A 151 -13.33 11.74 -19.42
N TRP A 152 -13.92 11.61 -20.62
CA TRP A 152 -13.97 12.69 -21.62
C TRP A 152 -12.57 13.20 -22.02
N GLY A 153 -11.59 12.31 -22.05
CA GLY A 153 -10.20 12.60 -22.38
C GLY A 153 -9.39 13.23 -21.24
N THR A 154 -9.97 13.40 -20.04
CA THR A 154 -9.26 14.06 -18.92
C THR A 154 -8.24 13.17 -18.24
N MET A 155 -8.43 11.84 -18.27
CA MET A 155 -7.58 10.83 -17.62
C MET A 155 -7.66 10.85 -16.09
N ALA A 156 -6.71 10.18 -15.39
CA ALA A 156 -6.74 10.02 -13.95
C ALA A 156 -6.18 11.24 -13.19
N ASN A 157 -6.94 11.77 -12.23
CA ASN A 157 -6.46 12.80 -11.30
C ASN A 157 -5.35 12.28 -10.38
N ALA A 158 -5.47 11.00 -9.96
CA ALA A 158 -4.44 10.32 -9.20
C ALA A 158 -4.17 8.91 -9.77
N VAL A 159 -2.91 8.56 -9.92
CA VAL A 159 -2.44 7.21 -10.28
C VAL A 159 -1.63 6.69 -9.10
N ILE A 160 -2.12 5.65 -8.43
CA ILE A 160 -1.49 5.09 -7.24
C ILE A 160 -0.77 3.79 -7.64
N MET A 161 0.56 3.81 -7.59
CA MET A 161 1.40 2.68 -7.98
C MET A 161 1.70 1.82 -6.76
N THR A 162 1.10 0.62 -6.70
CA THR A 162 1.14 -0.30 -5.54
C THR A 162 1.58 -1.72 -5.90
N MET A 163 2.15 -1.91 -7.09
CA MET A 163 2.73 -3.20 -7.48
C MET A 163 3.85 -3.62 -6.50
N GLY A 164 4.09 -4.92 -6.35
CA GLY A 164 5.04 -5.45 -5.37
C GLY A 164 6.48 -4.98 -5.60
N VAL A 165 6.94 -4.96 -6.85
CA VAL A 165 8.25 -4.43 -7.26
C VAL A 165 8.03 -3.43 -8.39
N GLY A 166 8.54 -2.23 -8.25
CA GLY A 166 8.49 -1.20 -9.27
C GLY A 166 9.69 -1.21 -10.20
N SER A 167 9.55 -0.57 -11.34
CA SER A 167 10.66 -0.22 -12.22
C SER A 167 10.47 1.20 -12.76
N GLY A 168 11.56 1.82 -13.22
CA GLY A 168 11.50 3.14 -13.83
C GLY A 168 10.65 3.19 -15.10
N GLU A 169 10.53 2.06 -15.82
CA GLU A 169 9.68 1.95 -17.02
C GLU A 169 8.19 2.06 -16.68
N LEU A 170 7.76 1.45 -15.58
CA LEU A 170 6.35 1.49 -15.14
C LEU A 170 5.90 2.91 -14.75
N LEU A 171 6.83 3.76 -14.30
CA LEU A 171 6.53 5.15 -13.97
C LEU A 171 6.09 5.95 -15.21
N ALA A 172 6.66 5.69 -16.38
CA ALA A 172 6.24 6.31 -17.63
C ALA A 172 4.76 5.97 -17.96
N GLY A 173 4.36 4.72 -17.80
CA GLY A 173 2.97 4.29 -17.95
C GLY A 173 2.01 5.01 -16.98
N GLY A 174 2.43 5.14 -15.71
CA GLY A 174 1.68 5.89 -14.72
C GLY A 174 1.49 7.37 -15.09
N LEU A 175 2.54 8.01 -15.60
CA LEU A 175 2.46 9.40 -16.09
C LEU A 175 1.57 9.53 -17.33
N ALA A 176 1.54 8.52 -18.22
CA ALA A 176 0.66 8.51 -19.38
C ALA A 176 -0.82 8.46 -18.97
N LEU A 177 -1.16 7.69 -17.92
CA LEU A 177 -2.51 7.63 -17.36
C LEU A 177 -2.94 8.91 -16.62
N ALA A 178 -1.96 9.70 -16.14
CA ALA A 178 -2.26 10.88 -15.33
C ALA A 178 -2.83 12.04 -16.17
N ALA A 179 -3.86 12.70 -15.65
CA ALA A 179 -4.45 13.92 -16.17
C ALA A 179 -3.44 15.10 -16.16
N LYS A 180 -3.80 16.22 -16.80
CA LYS A 180 -3.14 17.49 -16.54
C LYS A 180 -3.26 17.83 -15.05
N ARG A 181 -2.13 18.21 -14.43
CA ARG A 181 -1.98 18.44 -12.98
C ARG A 181 -2.23 17.18 -12.13
N GLY A 182 -2.36 16.00 -12.78
CA GLY A 182 -2.54 14.72 -12.09
C GLY A 182 -1.30 14.30 -11.32
N ARG A 183 -1.51 13.47 -10.30
CA ARG A 183 -0.48 12.94 -9.42
C ARG A 183 -0.21 11.48 -9.69
N VAL A 184 1.05 11.11 -9.86
CA VAL A 184 1.50 9.72 -9.84
C VAL A 184 2.15 9.48 -8.49
N VAL A 185 1.49 8.67 -7.66
CA VAL A 185 1.97 8.32 -6.31
C VAL A 185 2.76 7.02 -6.38
N VAL A 186 4.04 7.11 -6.07
CA VAL A 186 4.96 5.97 -6.04
C VAL A 186 4.99 5.43 -4.60
N THR A 187 4.28 4.33 -4.38
CA THR A 187 4.17 3.66 -3.08
C THR A 187 4.92 2.33 -3.06
N ASN A 188 5.10 1.74 -4.22
CA ASN A 188 5.84 0.50 -4.41
C ASN A 188 7.33 0.68 -4.12
N ILE A 189 7.98 -0.41 -3.68
CA ILE A 189 9.41 -0.43 -3.42
C ILE A 189 10.15 -0.79 -4.71
N HIS A 190 11.23 -0.07 -5.00
CA HIS A 190 12.12 -0.35 -6.12
C HIS A 190 13.39 -1.05 -5.62
N PRO A 191 14.05 -1.85 -6.47
CA PRO A 191 15.40 -2.32 -6.17
C PRO A 191 16.33 -1.14 -5.90
N ALA A 192 17.21 -1.25 -4.88
CA ALA A 192 18.07 -0.15 -4.46
C ALA A 192 18.99 0.40 -5.59
N MET A 193 19.27 -0.42 -6.60
CA MET A 193 20.10 -0.03 -7.75
C MET A 193 19.28 0.54 -8.92
N GLU A 194 17.96 0.60 -8.82
CA GLU A 194 17.08 1.23 -9.81
C GLU A 194 17.12 2.74 -9.63
N MET A 195 18.04 3.40 -10.32
CA MET A 195 18.34 4.83 -10.11
C MET A 195 17.70 5.75 -11.15
N THR A 196 17.03 5.17 -12.17
CA THR A 196 16.56 5.94 -13.31
C THR A 196 15.11 5.62 -13.66
N ALA A 197 14.44 6.61 -14.23
CA ALA A 197 13.14 6.43 -14.85
C ALA A 197 13.14 7.19 -16.20
N ASN A 198 12.63 6.55 -17.25
CA ASN A 198 12.50 7.18 -18.56
C ASN A 198 11.13 7.86 -18.64
N ILE A 199 11.10 9.15 -18.36
CA ILE A 199 9.88 9.97 -18.38
C ILE A 199 10.05 11.18 -19.29
N SER A 200 8.96 11.61 -19.93
CA SER A 200 8.95 12.86 -20.72
C SER A 200 8.98 14.07 -19.79
N LEU A 201 10.10 14.75 -19.70
CA LEU A 201 10.22 16.00 -18.94
C LEU A 201 9.37 17.11 -19.56
N LEU A 202 9.19 17.10 -20.90
CA LEU A 202 8.31 18.04 -21.58
C LEU A 202 6.87 17.85 -21.16
N ASP A 203 6.37 16.60 -21.13
CA ASP A 203 5.02 16.29 -20.70
C ASP A 203 4.81 16.63 -19.21
N LEU A 204 5.80 16.31 -18.36
CA LEU A 204 5.78 16.71 -16.95
C LEU A 204 5.58 18.22 -16.79
N THR A 205 6.33 19.02 -17.54
CA THR A 205 6.29 20.51 -17.48
C THR A 205 5.01 21.08 -18.09
N LEU A 206 4.71 20.70 -19.35
CA LEU A 206 3.58 21.31 -20.08
C LEU A 206 2.21 20.91 -19.55
N MET A 207 2.12 19.73 -18.89
CA MET A 207 0.88 19.24 -18.29
C MET A 207 0.84 19.43 -16.76
N GLU A 208 1.86 20.08 -16.18
CA GLU A 208 1.99 20.28 -14.71
C GLU A 208 1.80 18.97 -13.91
N LYS A 209 2.20 17.82 -14.47
CA LYS A 209 2.06 16.53 -13.79
C LYS A 209 3.01 16.43 -12.60
N GLN A 210 2.65 15.62 -11.61
CA GLN A 210 3.42 15.45 -10.38
C GLN A 210 3.79 13.99 -10.17
N VAL A 211 5.01 13.74 -9.73
CA VAL A 211 5.46 12.44 -9.21
C VAL A 211 5.72 12.60 -7.73
N VAL A 212 5.06 11.79 -6.90
CA VAL A 212 5.07 11.93 -5.44
C VAL A 212 5.42 10.59 -4.80
N GLY A 213 6.47 10.55 -4.00
CA GLY A 213 6.78 9.38 -3.17
C GLY A 213 5.83 9.27 -1.97
N SER A 214 5.49 8.04 -1.57
CA SER A 214 4.65 7.80 -0.39
C SER A 214 5.18 6.62 0.42
N LEU A 215 5.75 6.89 1.59
CA LEU A 215 6.17 5.88 2.55
C LEU A 215 5.06 5.70 3.59
N PHE A 216 4.61 4.44 3.81
CA PHE A 216 3.50 4.11 4.72
C PHE A 216 2.26 4.99 4.49
N GLY A 217 1.95 5.28 3.22
CA GLY A 217 0.79 6.09 2.84
C GLY A 217 0.89 7.56 3.23
N SER A 218 2.08 8.09 3.53
CA SER A 218 2.28 9.46 4.04
C SER A 218 1.46 9.74 5.31
N GLY A 219 1.09 8.67 6.03
CA GLY A 219 0.22 8.73 7.20
C GLY A 219 0.94 9.01 8.51
N ASN A 220 0.14 9.29 9.53
CA ASN A 220 0.57 9.33 10.93
C ASN A 220 -0.01 8.11 11.66
N PRO A 221 0.76 7.02 11.88
CA PRO A 221 0.22 5.77 12.42
C PRO A 221 -0.54 5.94 13.74
N ARG A 222 -0.09 6.85 14.63
CA ARG A 222 -0.75 7.08 15.92
C ARG A 222 -2.15 7.72 15.78
N ALA A 223 -2.39 8.47 14.72
CA ALA A 223 -3.68 9.07 14.43
C ALA A 223 -4.51 8.18 13.49
N ASP A 224 -3.85 7.61 12.47
CA ASP A 224 -4.56 6.93 11.38
C ASP A 224 -4.98 5.50 11.74
N ILE A 225 -4.21 4.75 12.54
CA ILE A 225 -4.62 3.39 12.94
C ILE A 225 -5.94 3.41 13.74
N PRO A 226 -6.09 4.22 14.82
CA PRO A 226 -7.38 4.31 15.51
C PRO A 226 -8.52 4.81 14.62
N LYS A 227 -8.24 5.77 13.73
CA LYS A 227 -9.22 6.29 12.77
C LYS A 227 -9.72 5.20 11.81
N LEU A 228 -8.80 4.43 11.21
CA LEU A 228 -9.14 3.35 10.28
C LEU A 228 -9.86 2.19 10.97
N LEU A 229 -9.51 1.87 12.23
CA LEU A 229 -10.27 0.93 13.05
C LEU A 229 -11.69 1.43 13.32
N GLY A 230 -11.86 2.73 13.58
CA GLY A 230 -13.18 3.35 13.68
C GLY A 230 -14.00 3.21 12.38
N LEU A 231 -13.39 3.37 11.21
CA LEU A 231 -14.06 3.15 9.93
C LEU A 231 -14.43 1.67 9.72
N TYR A 232 -13.56 0.74 10.13
CA TYR A 232 -13.86 -0.69 10.10
C TYR A 232 -15.06 -1.02 11.02
N SER A 233 -15.04 -0.57 12.27
CA SER A 233 -16.15 -0.79 13.21
C SER A 233 -17.47 -0.17 12.73
N ALA A 234 -17.42 0.92 11.95
CA ALA A 234 -18.58 1.54 11.32
C ALA A 234 -19.01 0.86 9.99
N GLY A 235 -18.35 -0.22 9.59
CA GLY A 235 -18.64 -0.93 8.33
C GLY A 235 -18.29 -0.15 7.04
N GLN A 236 -17.44 0.88 7.16
CA GLN A 236 -17.03 1.72 6.03
C GLN A 236 -15.71 1.27 5.41
N LEU A 237 -14.90 0.52 6.13
CA LEU A 237 -13.65 -0.08 5.66
C LEU A 237 -13.75 -1.59 5.80
N ASP A 238 -13.51 -2.32 4.72
CA ASP A 238 -13.53 -3.78 4.72
C ASP A 238 -12.13 -4.33 5.00
N LEU A 239 -11.91 -4.86 6.19
CA LEU A 239 -10.72 -5.61 6.56
C LEU A 239 -10.93 -7.12 6.42
N ASP A 240 -12.16 -7.59 6.53
CA ASP A 240 -12.49 -9.01 6.46
C ASP A 240 -12.23 -9.57 5.06
N GLY A 241 -12.67 -8.87 4.04
CA GLY A 241 -12.45 -9.23 2.64
C GLY A 241 -10.99 -9.23 2.20
N LEU A 242 -10.09 -8.58 2.96
CA LEU A 242 -8.66 -8.59 2.69
C LEU A 242 -8.01 -9.93 3.07
N VAL A 243 -8.46 -10.57 4.16
CA VAL A 243 -7.88 -11.82 4.65
C VAL A 243 -8.44 -12.97 3.83
N THR A 244 -7.63 -13.47 2.90
CA THR A 244 -8.04 -14.54 2.00
C THR A 244 -7.54 -15.91 2.44
N LYS A 245 -6.56 -15.96 3.33
CA LYS A 245 -6.04 -17.21 3.90
C LYS A 245 -5.34 -16.98 5.23
N GLU A 246 -5.51 -17.93 6.15
CA GLU A 246 -4.83 -17.98 7.43
C GLU A 246 -3.80 -19.11 7.43
N TYR A 247 -2.72 -18.92 8.17
CA TYR A 247 -1.62 -19.87 8.32
C TYR A 247 -1.24 -19.97 9.79
N ASP A 248 -0.72 -21.10 10.20
CA ASP A 248 0.03 -21.22 11.45
C ASP A 248 1.52 -20.87 11.24
N LEU A 249 2.32 -20.83 12.31
CA LEU A 249 3.72 -20.50 12.22
C LEU A 249 4.53 -21.51 11.37
N ALA A 250 4.13 -22.78 11.38
CA ALA A 250 4.78 -23.82 10.56
C ALA A 250 4.54 -23.60 9.06
N GLY A 251 3.38 -23.03 8.70
CA GLY A 251 2.96 -22.69 7.33
C GLY A 251 3.53 -21.38 6.78
N VAL A 252 4.48 -20.71 7.45
CA VAL A 252 5.01 -19.41 6.99
C VAL A 252 5.56 -19.45 5.57
N ASN A 253 6.24 -20.53 5.19
CA ASN A 253 6.79 -20.69 3.84
C ASN A 253 5.69 -20.87 2.79
N ASP A 254 4.63 -21.62 3.10
CA ASP A 254 3.46 -21.78 2.23
C ASP A 254 2.78 -20.41 2.01
N GLY A 255 2.71 -19.58 3.06
CA GLY A 255 2.21 -18.22 2.97
C GLY A 255 3.01 -17.34 2.00
N TYR A 256 4.33 -17.45 2.03
CA TYR A 256 5.21 -16.76 1.07
C TYR A 256 5.06 -17.30 -0.36
N ASP A 257 4.91 -18.61 -0.54
CA ASP A 257 4.73 -19.21 -1.85
C ASP A 257 3.39 -18.84 -2.46
N ASP A 258 2.31 -18.83 -1.68
CA ASP A 258 1.00 -18.35 -2.12
C ASP A 258 1.03 -16.85 -2.47
N MET A 259 1.76 -16.03 -1.70
CA MET A 259 1.95 -14.62 -2.00
C MET A 259 2.69 -14.42 -3.33
N ARG A 260 3.79 -15.15 -3.59
CA ARG A 260 4.55 -15.10 -4.84
C ARG A 260 3.72 -15.56 -6.04
N ALA A 261 2.88 -16.57 -5.82
CA ALA A 261 1.96 -17.09 -6.83
C ALA A 261 0.71 -16.20 -7.04
N GLY A 262 0.57 -15.10 -6.29
CA GLY A 262 -0.57 -14.19 -6.40
C GLY A 262 -1.91 -14.74 -5.95
N LYS A 263 -1.92 -15.83 -5.17
CA LYS A 263 -3.12 -16.56 -4.77
C LYS A 263 -3.93 -15.88 -3.67
N ASN A 264 -3.34 -14.92 -2.95
CA ASN A 264 -4.03 -14.21 -1.88
C ASN A 264 -3.90 -12.69 -2.02
N ILE A 265 -4.83 -11.97 -1.41
CA ILE A 265 -4.74 -10.51 -1.20
C ILE A 265 -3.90 -10.27 0.05
N ARG A 266 -4.29 -10.91 1.18
CA ARG A 266 -3.53 -10.99 2.43
C ARG A 266 -3.62 -12.39 3.04
N GLY A 267 -2.46 -12.93 3.40
CA GLY A 267 -2.34 -14.05 4.30
C GLY A 267 -2.05 -13.55 5.71
N VAL A 268 -2.66 -14.13 6.70
CA VAL A 268 -2.47 -13.77 8.11
C VAL A 268 -1.94 -14.98 8.88
N MET A 269 -0.91 -14.75 9.70
CA MET A 269 -0.39 -15.75 10.62
C MET A 269 -1.20 -15.70 11.91
N VAL A 270 -1.80 -16.82 12.31
CA VAL A 270 -2.57 -16.95 13.56
C VAL A 270 -1.78 -17.83 14.53
N TYR A 271 -1.55 -17.33 15.72
CA TYR A 271 -0.85 -18.01 16.80
C TYR A 271 -1.87 -18.59 17.78
N SER A 272 -1.73 -19.88 18.09
CA SER A 272 -2.52 -20.59 19.10
C SER A 272 -1.83 -20.58 20.47
#